data_b596cc72c93a904bc035031ee8a08947
#
_entry.id   b596cc72c93a904bc035031ee8a08947
#
_cell.length_a   1.000
_cell.length_b   1.000
_cell.length_c   1.000
_cell.angle_alpha   90.00
_cell.angle_beta   90.00
_cell.angle_gamma   90.00
#
_symmetry.space_group_name_H-M   'P 1'
#
loop_
_entity.id
_entity.type
_entity.pdbx_description
1 polymer ?
#
loop_
_entity_poly.entity_id
_entity_poly.type
_entity_poly.pdbx_seq_one_letter_code
_entity_poly.pdbx_strand_id
1 'polypeptide(L)'
;MQGVKRKLVYISLYEVIGMTFSALGLALLSGTSPGSTGPLAVIITTIAVTWNFIYTSLFEHWESRQISRTRTVKRRIAHAVGFQLTLIVFLIPLIAWWMNISLVQAFLLDLALIIFIPCYTFVFNWLFDRVFGLPASALPDSAAAA
;
A
#
# COMPACT_ATOMS: atom_id res chain seq x y z
N MET A 1 -20.19 -1.49 -12.96
CA MET A 1 -19.31 -2.64 -12.72
C MET A 1 -19.25 -2.92 -11.23
N GLN A 2 -19.52 -4.16 -10.81
CA GLN A 2 -19.64 -4.52 -9.40
C GLN A 2 -19.03 -5.92 -9.15
N GLY A 3 -18.94 -6.30 -7.88
CA GLY A 3 -18.53 -7.64 -7.47
C GLY A 3 -17.07 -7.96 -7.71
N VAL A 4 -16.79 -9.24 -7.99
CA VAL A 4 -15.43 -9.76 -8.18
C VAL A 4 -14.73 -9.08 -9.36
N LYS A 5 -15.46 -8.82 -10.45
CA LYS A 5 -14.92 -8.15 -11.63
C LYS A 5 -14.37 -6.77 -11.29
N ARG A 6 -15.14 -5.99 -10.50
CA ARG A 6 -14.68 -4.66 -10.05
C ARG A 6 -13.42 -4.76 -9.21
N LYS A 7 -13.36 -5.73 -8.29
CA LYS A 7 -12.19 -5.94 -7.45
C LYS A 7 -10.95 -6.31 -8.25
N LEU A 8 -11.10 -7.21 -9.22
CA LEU A 8 -9.99 -7.63 -10.08
C LEU A 8 -9.46 -6.48 -10.93
N VAL A 9 -10.35 -5.70 -11.53
CA VAL A 9 -9.96 -4.52 -12.32
C VAL A 9 -9.28 -3.48 -11.42
N TYR A 10 -9.86 -3.23 -10.25
CA TYR A 10 -9.28 -2.30 -9.27
C TYR A 10 -7.86 -2.70 -8.89
N ILE A 11 -7.67 -3.95 -8.44
CA ILE A 11 -6.36 -4.44 -7.99
C ILE A 11 -5.35 -4.39 -9.14
N SER A 12 -5.74 -4.86 -10.31
CA SER A 12 -4.82 -4.90 -11.47
C SER A 12 -4.37 -3.49 -11.86
N LEU A 13 -5.29 -2.55 -11.99
CA LEU A 13 -4.95 -1.17 -12.33
C LEU A 13 -4.16 -0.49 -11.21
N TYR A 14 -4.58 -0.67 -9.97
CA TYR A 14 -3.90 -0.07 -8.82
C TYR A 14 -2.44 -0.53 -8.74
N GLU A 15 -2.21 -1.83 -8.86
CA GLU A 15 -0.86 -2.39 -8.73
C GLU A 15 0.02 -2.01 -9.92
N VAL A 16 -0.47 -2.15 -11.15
CA VAL A 16 0.33 -1.85 -12.35
C VAL A 16 0.69 -0.36 -12.39
N ILE A 17 -0.27 0.52 -12.19
CA ILE A 17 -0.04 1.97 -12.22
C ILE A 17 0.82 2.39 -11.01
N GLY A 18 0.52 1.87 -9.83
CA GLY A 18 1.26 2.17 -8.61
C GLY A 18 2.71 1.75 -8.68
N MET A 19 2.98 0.53 -9.16
CA MET A 19 4.36 0.04 -9.34
C MET A 19 5.12 0.87 -10.38
N THR A 20 4.45 1.26 -11.47
CA THR A 20 5.05 2.08 -12.51
C THR A 20 5.48 3.44 -11.95
N PHE A 21 4.58 4.13 -11.25
CA PHE A 21 4.92 5.42 -10.64
C PHE A 21 5.96 5.29 -9.53
N SER A 22 5.90 4.23 -8.74
CA SER A 22 6.91 3.98 -7.69
C SER A 22 8.29 3.74 -8.31
N ALA A 23 8.36 2.94 -9.36
CA ALA A 23 9.62 2.68 -10.07
C ALA A 23 10.20 3.94 -10.69
N LEU A 24 9.36 4.75 -11.35
CA LEU A 24 9.78 6.02 -11.94
C LEU A 24 10.20 7.03 -10.87
N GLY A 25 9.46 7.11 -9.77
CA GLY A 25 9.78 7.99 -8.64
C GLY A 25 11.11 7.63 -8.00
N LEU A 26 11.34 6.35 -7.75
CA LEU A 26 12.62 5.88 -7.21
C LEU A 26 13.77 6.16 -8.17
N ALA A 27 13.55 5.95 -9.47
CA ALA A 27 14.57 6.26 -10.47
C ALA A 27 14.92 7.74 -10.49
N LEU A 28 13.93 8.62 -10.46
CA LEU A 28 14.14 10.07 -10.46
C LEU A 28 14.85 10.54 -9.20
N LEU A 29 14.43 10.07 -8.02
CA LEU A 29 14.98 10.50 -6.74
C LEU A 29 16.39 9.96 -6.50
N SER A 30 16.70 8.78 -7.03
CA SER A 30 18.00 8.12 -6.81
C SER A 30 18.99 8.35 -7.93
N GLY A 31 18.53 8.86 -9.08
CA GLY A 31 19.37 9.01 -10.28
C GLY A 31 19.69 7.70 -10.98
N THR A 32 18.99 6.60 -10.66
CA THR A 32 19.17 5.31 -11.31
C THR A 32 18.15 5.11 -12.42
N SER A 33 18.36 4.07 -13.25
CA SER A 33 17.46 3.77 -14.37
C SER A 33 16.19 3.06 -13.90
N PRO A 34 15.06 3.25 -14.60
CA PRO A 34 13.84 2.49 -14.30
C PRO A 34 14.00 0.98 -14.46
N GLY A 35 14.97 0.53 -15.27
CA GLY A 35 15.29 -0.89 -15.42
C GLY A 35 15.81 -1.54 -14.13
N SER A 36 16.45 -0.74 -13.24
CA SER A 36 16.88 -1.19 -11.92
C SER A 36 15.77 -1.05 -10.88
N THR A 37 15.05 0.08 -10.88
CA THR A 37 14.02 0.37 -9.88
C THR A 37 12.70 -0.35 -10.13
N GLY A 38 12.43 -0.77 -11.37
CA GLY A 38 11.23 -1.54 -11.69
C GLY A 38 11.15 -2.86 -10.94
N PRO A 39 12.15 -3.75 -11.06
CA PRO A 39 12.18 -4.98 -10.27
C PRO A 39 12.17 -4.74 -8.77
N LEU A 40 12.88 -3.69 -8.29
CA LEU A 40 12.87 -3.31 -6.89
C LEU A 40 11.46 -2.94 -6.41
N ALA A 41 10.73 -2.16 -7.20
CA ALA A 41 9.35 -1.78 -6.85
C ALA A 41 8.44 -3.02 -6.74
N VAL A 42 8.60 -4.00 -7.61
CA VAL A 42 7.86 -5.26 -7.54
C VAL A 42 8.19 -6.02 -6.24
N ILE A 43 9.47 -6.10 -5.89
CA ILE A 43 9.92 -6.78 -4.67
C ILE A 43 9.39 -6.06 -3.43
N ILE A 44 9.48 -4.73 -3.39
CA ILE A 44 8.95 -3.92 -2.28
C ILE A 44 7.45 -4.17 -2.11
N THR A 45 6.69 -4.13 -3.21
CA THR A 45 5.24 -4.37 -3.17
C THR A 45 4.93 -5.77 -2.65
N THR A 46 5.65 -6.78 -3.13
CA THR A 46 5.46 -8.16 -2.68
C THR A 46 5.72 -8.31 -1.19
N ILE A 47 6.79 -7.71 -0.69
CA ILE A 47 7.13 -7.73 0.74
C ILE A 47 6.05 -7.00 1.53
N ALA A 48 5.62 -5.83 1.09
CA ALA A 48 4.61 -5.03 1.78
C ALA A 48 3.27 -5.76 1.87
N VAL A 49 2.81 -6.36 0.77
CA VAL A 49 1.54 -7.12 0.74
C VAL A 49 1.63 -8.36 1.62
N THR A 50 2.72 -9.11 1.52
CA THR A 50 2.95 -10.32 2.34
C THR A 50 3.00 -9.96 3.82
N TRP A 51 3.75 -8.94 4.17
CA TRP A 51 3.87 -8.49 5.56
C TRP A 51 2.55 -7.93 6.08
N ASN A 52 1.81 -7.20 5.24
CA ASN A 52 0.48 -6.72 5.61
C ASN A 52 -0.45 -7.87 6.00
N PHE A 53 -0.44 -8.94 5.21
CA PHE A 53 -1.25 -10.13 5.52
C PHE A 53 -0.83 -10.75 6.85
N ILE A 54 0.46 -10.98 7.04
CA ILE A 54 0.99 -11.60 8.27
C ILE A 54 0.72 -10.70 9.49
N TYR A 55 1.07 -9.43 9.37
CA TYR A 55 0.92 -8.47 10.48
C TYR A 55 -0.54 -8.30 10.87
N THR A 56 -1.42 -8.14 9.90
CA THR A 56 -2.86 -7.98 10.14
C THR A 56 -3.43 -9.23 10.80
N SER A 57 -3.03 -10.42 10.35
CA SER A 57 -3.47 -11.68 10.96
C SER A 57 -3.02 -11.79 12.41
N LEU A 58 -1.78 -11.42 12.71
CA LEU A 58 -1.28 -11.40 14.08
C LEU A 58 -2.01 -10.37 14.95
N PHE A 59 -2.26 -9.20 14.41
CA PHE A 59 -2.98 -8.14 15.11
C PHE A 59 -4.43 -8.57 15.41
N GLU A 60 -5.11 -9.14 14.44
CA GLU A 60 -6.49 -9.64 14.61
C GLU A 60 -6.55 -10.77 15.64
N HIS A 61 -5.55 -11.64 15.66
CA HIS A 61 -5.46 -12.70 16.67
C HIS A 61 -5.30 -12.11 18.07
N TRP A 62 -4.45 -11.09 18.23
CA TRP A 62 -4.32 -10.37 19.49
C TRP A 62 -5.63 -9.68 19.88
N GLU A 63 -6.25 -8.99 18.92
CA GLU A 63 -7.51 -8.27 19.11
C GLU A 63 -8.64 -9.20 19.58
N SER A 64 -8.69 -10.42 19.02
CA SER A 64 -9.70 -11.41 19.38
C SER A 64 -9.61 -11.87 20.84
N ARG A 65 -8.46 -11.69 21.47
CA ARG A 65 -8.22 -12.04 22.89
C ARG A 65 -8.53 -10.90 23.84
N GLN A 66 -8.87 -9.73 23.33
CA GLN A 66 -9.20 -8.58 24.17
C GLN A 66 -10.66 -8.64 24.62
N ILE A 67 -10.95 -8.05 25.79
CA ILE A 67 -12.30 -7.95 26.32
C ILE A 67 -13.20 -7.17 25.38
N SER A 68 -12.70 -6.04 24.87
CA SER A 68 -13.37 -5.25 23.83
C SER A 68 -12.68 -5.48 22.48
N ARG A 69 -13.46 -5.84 21.47
CA ARG A 69 -13.00 -6.03 20.09
C ARG A 69 -13.24 -4.80 19.22
N THR A 70 -13.76 -3.72 19.80
CA THR A 70 -14.02 -2.49 19.06
C THR A 70 -12.70 -1.84 18.65
N ARG A 71 -12.58 -1.54 17.36
CA ARG A 71 -11.41 -0.83 16.83
C ARG A 71 -11.53 0.66 17.13
N THR A 72 -10.88 1.07 18.20
CA THR A 72 -10.77 2.48 18.56
C THR A 72 -9.78 3.17 17.62
N VAL A 73 -9.82 4.50 17.58
CA VAL A 73 -8.82 5.30 16.85
C VAL A 73 -7.41 4.94 17.32
N LYS A 74 -7.24 4.74 18.63
CA LYS A 74 -5.97 4.35 19.23
C LYS A 74 -5.44 3.03 18.68
N ARG A 75 -6.30 2.02 18.54
CA ARG A 75 -5.92 0.72 17.95
C ARG A 75 -5.56 0.84 16.49
N ARG A 76 -6.29 1.65 15.73
CA ARG A 76 -6.02 1.87 14.31
C ARG A 76 -4.68 2.56 14.10
N ILE A 77 -4.38 3.56 14.91
CA ILE A 77 -3.09 4.25 14.88
C ILE A 77 -1.97 3.28 15.25
N ALA A 78 -2.14 2.50 16.33
CA ALA A 78 -1.16 1.50 16.76
C ALA A 78 -0.90 0.46 15.67
N HIS A 79 -1.96 -0.02 15.00
CA HIS A 79 -1.84 -0.97 13.89
C HIS A 79 -1.03 -0.35 12.74
N ALA A 80 -1.38 0.85 12.32
CA ALA A 80 -0.71 1.51 11.20
C ALA A 80 0.75 1.84 11.50
N VAL A 81 1.03 2.39 12.67
CA VAL A 81 2.40 2.74 13.08
C VAL A 81 3.25 1.49 13.24
N GLY A 82 2.73 0.47 13.90
CA GLY A 82 3.44 -0.81 14.07
C GLY A 82 3.74 -1.49 12.75
N PHE A 83 2.79 -1.47 11.81
CA PHE A 83 2.99 -1.99 10.47
C PHE A 83 4.14 -1.26 9.76
N GLN A 84 4.13 0.06 9.77
CA GLN A 84 5.17 0.84 9.10
C GLN A 84 6.54 0.66 9.74
N LEU A 85 6.63 0.68 11.07
CA LEU A 85 7.91 0.52 11.75
C LEU A 85 8.54 -0.85 11.50
N THR A 86 7.74 -1.91 11.50
CA THR A 86 8.23 -3.26 11.21
C THR A 86 8.57 -3.44 9.74
N LEU A 87 7.79 -2.84 8.85
CA LEU A 87 8.06 -2.89 7.41
C LEU A 87 9.37 -2.18 7.06
N ILE A 88 9.67 -1.05 7.69
CA ILE A 88 10.92 -0.30 7.51
C ILE A 88 12.14 -1.17 7.82
N VAL A 89 12.07 -2.01 8.85
CA VAL A 89 13.16 -2.91 9.21
C VAL A 89 13.52 -3.86 8.07
N PHE A 90 12.56 -4.26 7.25
CA PHE A 90 12.80 -5.10 6.08
C PHE A 90 13.22 -4.29 4.85
N LEU A 91 12.57 -3.17 4.60
CA LEU A 91 12.71 -2.43 3.35
C LEU A 91 13.99 -1.60 3.28
N ILE A 92 14.41 -0.96 4.36
CA ILE A 92 15.59 -0.09 4.33
C ILE A 92 16.86 -0.85 3.98
N PRO A 93 17.17 -2.00 4.61
CA PRO A 93 18.33 -2.80 4.20
C PRO A 93 18.25 -3.28 2.76
N LEU A 94 17.06 -3.68 2.31
CA LEU A 94 16.85 -4.12 0.93
C LEU A 94 17.13 -3.01 -0.08
N ILE A 95 16.57 -1.83 0.15
CA ILE A 95 16.76 -0.68 -0.75
C ILE A 95 18.24 -0.26 -0.76
N ALA A 96 18.87 -0.20 0.40
CA ALA A 96 20.27 0.16 0.52
C ALA A 96 21.16 -0.80 -0.24
N TRP A 97 20.92 -2.10 -0.09
CA TRP A 97 21.69 -3.14 -0.79
C TRP A 97 21.45 -3.13 -2.28
N TRP A 98 20.18 -3.05 -2.70
CA TRP A 98 19.80 -3.10 -4.13
C TRP A 98 20.38 -1.92 -4.89
N MET A 99 20.28 -0.73 -4.32
CA MET A 99 20.69 0.50 -4.99
C MET A 99 22.12 0.94 -4.65
N ASN A 100 22.79 0.18 -3.77
CA ASN A 100 24.15 0.48 -3.32
C ASN A 100 24.27 1.90 -2.75
N ILE A 101 23.36 2.23 -1.84
CA ILE A 101 23.31 3.53 -1.15
C ILE A 101 23.37 3.33 0.36
N SER A 102 23.55 4.42 1.10
CA SER A 102 23.58 4.37 2.56
C SER A 102 22.20 4.04 3.14
N LEU A 103 22.16 3.59 4.39
CA LEU A 103 20.91 3.33 5.11
C LEU A 103 20.08 4.61 5.24
N VAL A 104 20.73 5.76 5.44
CA VAL A 104 20.03 7.05 5.54
C VAL A 104 19.37 7.43 4.21
N GLN A 105 20.07 7.25 3.10
CA GLN A 105 19.51 7.50 1.77
C GLN A 105 18.36 6.55 1.47
N ALA A 106 18.50 5.27 1.83
CA ALA A 106 17.42 4.28 1.69
C ALA A 106 16.19 4.66 2.52
N PHE A 107 16.40 5.14 3.74
CA PHE A 107 15.31 5.63 4.60
C PHE A 107 14.57 6.80 3.95
N LEU A 108 15.30 7.76 3.38
CA LEU A 108 14.68 8.91 2.71
C LEU A 108 13.87 8.51 1.49
N LEU A 109 14.35 7.55 0.71
CA LEU A 109 13.58 7.01 -0.43
C LEU A 109 12.32 6.29 0.04
N ASP A 110 12.43 5.49 1.09
CA ASP A 110 11.27 4.79 1.65
C ASP A 110 10.27 5.77 2.25
N LEU A 111 10.74 6.83 2.90
CA LEU A 111 9.88 7.89 3.41
C LEU A 111 9.09 8.56 2.29
N ALA A 112 9.71 8.79 1.13
CA ALA A 112 9.02 9.32 -0.04
C ALA A 112 7.88 8.37 -0.48
N LEU A 113 8.10 7.06 -0.47
CA LEU A 113 7.07 6.07 -0.77
C LEU A 113 5.95 6.06 0.29
N ILE A 114 6.30 6.18 1.56
CA ILE A 114 5.33 6.23 2.67
C ILE A 114 4.38 7.42 2.51
N ILE A 115 4.87 8.53 2.02
CA ILE A 115 4.06 9.72 1.74
C ILE A 115 3.28 9.56 0.43
N PHE A 116 3.93 9.02 -0.60
CA PHE A 116 3.36 8.89 -1.95
C PHE A 116 2.18 7.91 -1.97
N ILE A 117 2.31 6.74 -1.34
CA ILE A 117 1.31 5.68 -1.46
C ILE A 117 -0.08 6.11 -0.95
N PRO A 118 -0.24 6.74 0.23
CA PRO A 118 -1.55 7.23 0.65
C PRO A 118 -2.14 8.29 -0.28
N CYS A 119 -1.32 9.21 -0.76
CA CYS A 119 -1.75 10.24 -1.71
C CYS A 119 -2.20 9.62 -3.03
N TYR A 120 -1.41 8.69 -3.55
CA TYR A 120 -1.75 7.92 -4.75
C TYR A 120 -3.05 7.14 -4.57
N THR A 121 -3.20 6.46 -3.45
CA THR A 121 -4.40 5.66 -3.15
C THR A 121 -5.65 6.54 -3.14
N PHE A 122 -5.57 7.70 -2.52
CA PHE A 122 -6.69 8.65 -2.51
C PHE A 122 -7.07 9.09 -3.92
N VAL A 123 -6.10 9.53 -4.70
CA VAL A 123 -6.33 9.99 -6.08
C VAL A 123 -6.83 8.85 -6.96
N PHE A 124 -6.23 7.68 -6.84
CA PHE A 124 -6.63 6.50 -7.61
C PHE A 124 -8.08 6.10 -7.31
N ASN A 125 -8.45 6.04 -6.04
CA ASN A 125 -9.82 5.69 -5.64
C ASN A 125 -10.82 6.69 -6.20
N TRP A 126 -10.50 7.98 -6.11
CA TRP A 126 -11.37 9.03 -6.63
C TRP A 126 -11.56 8.90 -8.14
N LEU A 127 -10.48 8.70 -8.89
CA LEU A 127 -10.55 8.53 -10.35
C LEU A 127 -11.26 7.23 -10.73
N PHE A 128 -10.96 6.15 -10.03
CA PHE A 128 -11.58 4.84 -10.29
C PHE A 128 -13.09 4.90 -10.10
N ASP A 129 -13.54 5.51 -9.01
CA ASP A 129 -14.96 5.66 -8.73
C ASP A 129 -15.66 6.56 -9.77
N ARG A 130 -14.95 7.55 -10.31
CA ARG A 130 -15.48 8.38 -11.38
C ARG A 130 -15.62 7.64 -12.69
N VAL A 131 -14.67 6.76 -13.02
CA VAL A 131 -14.68 6.02 -14.28
C VAL A 131 -15.60 4.81 -14.23
N PHE A 132 -15.57 4.05 -13.14
CA PHE A 132 -16.27 2.77 -13.00
C PHE A 132 -17.50 2.83 -12.09
N GLY A 133 -17.76 3.97 -11.46
CA GLY A 133 -18.84 4.14 -10.49
C GLY A 133 -18.48 3.61 -9.11
N LEU A 134 -19.32 3.96 -8.12
CA LEU A 134 -19.13 3.57 -6.73
C LEU A 134 -19.43 2.08 -6.53
N PRO A 135 -18.80 1.43 -5.55
CA PRO A 135 -19.19 0.06 -5.18
C PRO A 135 -20.60 0.05 -4.58
N ALA A 136 -21.27 -1.10 -4.66
CA ALA A 136 -22.64 -1.25 -4.16
C ALA A 136 -22.80 -0.84 -2.70
N SER A 137 -21.76 -1.07 -1.88
CA SER A 137 -21.74 -0.70 -0.46
C SER A 137 -21.76 0.81 -0.22
N ALA A 138 -21.37 1.62 -1.21
CA ALA A 138 -21.32 3.10 -1.11
C ALA A 138 -22.46 3.77 -1.87
N LEU A 139 -23.33 3.00 -2.53
CA LEU A 139 -24.50 3.54 -3.22
C LEU A 139 -25.67 3.75 -2.25
N PRO A 140 -26.55 4.76 -2.51
CA PRO A 140 -27.80 4.89 -1.76
C PRO A 140 -28.64 3.62 -1.88
N ASP A 141 -29.43 3.30 -0.85
CA ASP A 141 -30.25 2.08 -0.80
C ASP A 141 -31.12 1.90 -2.03
N SER A 142 -31.74 2.98 -2.50
CA SER A 142 -32.58 2.96 -3.71
C SER A 142 -31.80 2.59 -4.98
N ALA A 143 -30.54 3.03 -5.09
CA ALA A 143 -29.68 2.71 -6.22
C ALA A 143 -29.07 1.30 -6.06
N ALA A 144 -28.78 0.87 -4.86
CA ALA A 144 -28.26 -0.47 -4.59
C ALA A 144 -29.31 -1.55 -4.78
N ALA A 145 -30.59 -1.23 -4.58
CA ALA A 145 -31.71 -2.16 -4.77
C ALA A 145 -32.12 -2.30 -6.25
N ALA A 146 -31.72 -1.35 -7.07
CA ALA A 146 -31.96 -1.41 -8.51
C ALA A 146 -30.90 -2.28 -9.20
#